data_12da9544501c3be8d1123e566d5c4fed
#
_entry.id   12da9544501c3be8d1123e566d5c4fed
#
_cell.length_a   1.000
_cell.length_b   1.000
_cell.length_c   1.000
_cell.angle_alpha   90.00
_cell.angle_beta   90.00
_cell.angle_gamma   90.00
#
_symmetry.space_group_name_H-M   'P 1'
#
loop_
_entity.id
_entity.type
_entity.pdbx_description
1 polymer ?
#
loop_
_entity_poly.entity_id
_entity_poly.type
_entity_poly.pdbx_seq_one_letter_code
_entity_poly.pdbx_strand_id
1 'polypeptide(L)'
;MKLRVIQWNIKKSGSPAIKTFLKQRVAQGPTILCLEEVTRSAYDRLTEFFPLAPSCFSLDMRMPGHHEGRERAIGVAVLALGLPIVTLELIDRALFPERTLSVLLGGPFGPIRVVAFHSLTGSGYLKAKSSNFASIADYLEQLRAKLDFLCFDGNEPNEDSSKVEKIVFSSHGDRGRVKKMSLIMGPQKVHHLKDSYVAYLKSTGGDIKRDPLALSYKKKLADRRYDYVMHSPRKWKVTDCQYPYKESIAAHSDHSAVIADYELR
;
A
#
# COMPACT_ATOMS: atom_id res chain seq x y z
N MET A 1 15.59 12.32 13.16
CA MET A 1 15.19 12.50 11.73
C MET A 1 13.93 11.68 11.49
N LYS A 2 12.93 12.25 10.80
CA LYS A 2 11.66 11.60 10.53
C LYS A 2 11.57 11.15 9.07
N LEU A 3 10.92 10.01 8.83
CA LEU A 3 10.54 9.52 7.53
C LEU A 3 9.01 9.50 7.44
N ARG A 4 8.45 10.04 6.36
CA ARG A 4 7.02 9.90 6.05
C ARG A 4 6.81 8.85 4.97
N VAL A 5 5.80 8.01 5.15
CA VAL A 5 5.32 7.07 4.13
C VAL A 5 3.85 7.37 3.87
N ILE A 6 3.50 7.56 2.61
CA ILE A 6 2.13 7.77 2.14
C ILE A 6 1.78 6.65 1.18
N GLN A 7 0.76 5.87 1.51
CA GLN A 7 0.11 4.93 0.59
C GLN A 7 -1.21 5.52 0.13
N TRP A 8 -1.54 5.41 -1.15
CA TRP A 8 -2.80 5.91 -1.66
C TRP A 8 -3.21 5.29 -3.00
N ASN A 9 -4.39 4.69 -3.06
CA ASN A 9 -5.05 4.40 -4.33
C ASN A 9 -5.64 5.69 -4.90
N ILE A 10 -5.10 6.18 -6.03
CA ILE A 10 -5.46 7.47 -6.63
C ILE A 10 -6.56 7.36 -7.70
N LYS A 11 -7.20 6.20 -7.83
CA LYS A 11 -8.33 5.97 -8.76
C LYS A 11 -8.05 6.44 -10.19
N LYS A 12 -6.92 6.06 -10.75
CA LYS A 12 -6.52 6.42 -12.13
C LYS A 12 -6.34 7.94 -12.36
N SER A 13 -6.42 8.75 -11.30
CA SER A 13 -6.45 10.20 -11.39
C SER A 13 -5.04 10.81 -11.20
N GLY A 14 -4.64 11.66 -12.14
CA GLY A 14 -3.51 12.58 -11.98
C GLY A 14 -3.99 14.03 -11.92
N SER A 15 -5.17 14.26 -11.34
CA SER A 15 -5.82 15.58 -11.29
C SER A 15 -5.00 16.62 -10.51
N PRO A 16 -5.22 17.92 -10.75
CA PRO A 16 -4.61 18.97 -9.93
C PRO A 16 -4.93 18.82 -8.44
N ALA A 17 -6.12 18.30 -8.10
CA ALA A 17 -6.52 18.08 -6.70
C ALA A 17 -5.66 17.00 -6.02
N ILE A 18 -5.37 15.88 -6.70
CA ILE A 18 -4.42 14.85 -6.23
C ILE A 18 -3.05 15.47 -5.96
N LYS A 19 -2.52 16.24 -6.92
CA LYS A 19 -1.20 16.89 -6.79
C LYS A 19 -1.16 17.86 -5.62
N THR A 20 -2.19 18.69 -5.47
CA THR A 20 -2.31 19.65 -4.36
C THR A 20 -2.37 18.91 -3.02
N PHE A 21 -3.17 17.86 -2.90
CA PHE A 21 -3.25 17.04 -1.70
C PHE A 21 -1.88 16.47 -1.33
N LEU A 22 -1.19 15.82 -2.28
CA LEU A 22 0.14 15.25 -2.05
C LEU A 22 1.15 16.33 -1.63
N LYS A 23 1.17 17.50 -2.29
CA LYS A 23 2.05 18.61 -1.94
C LYS A 23 1.85 19.08 -0.50
N GLN A 24 0.60 19.14 -0.03
CA GLN A 24 0.29 19.54 1.35
C GLN A 24 0.68 18.47 2.39
N ARG A 25 0.80 17.21 1.96
CA ARG A 25 1.06 16.07 2.85
C ARG A 25 2.51 15.57 2.80
N VAL A 26 3.27 15.95 1.78
CA VAL A 26 4.71 15.69 1.75
C VAL A 26 5.38 16.43 2.92
N ALA A 27 6.21 15.71 3.68
CA ALA A 27 6.95 16.30 4.80
C ALA A 27 8.10 17.19 4.29
N GLN A 28 8.62 18.06 5.16
CA GLN A 28 9.87 18.79 4.87
C GLN A 28 11.11 17.88 4.78
N GLY A 29 11.01 16.64 5.32
CA GLY A 29 12.03 15.61 5.26
C GLY A 29 11.75 14.52 4.23
N PRO A 30 12.53 13.43 4.26
CA PRO A 30 12.34 12.30 3.36
C PRO A 30 10.92 11.75 3.38
N THR A 31 10.34 11.55 2.19
CA THR A 31 8.98 11.04 2.02
C THR A 31 8.94 9.97 0.93
N ILE A 32 8.26 8.86 1.21
CA ILE A 32 7.98 7.79 0.26
C ILE A 32 6.49 7.83 -0.08
N LEU A 33 6.16 8.00 -1.36
CA LEU A 33 4.80 7.89 -1.89
C LEU A 33 4.67 6.52 -2.56
N CYS A 34 3.73 5.70 -2.11
CA CYS A 34 3.33 4.44 -2.74
C CYS A 34 1.91 4.63 -3.28
N LEU A 35 1.77 4.68 -4.59
CA LEU A 35 0.51 5.04 -5.25
C LEU A 35 -0.01 3.85 -6.05
N GLU A 36 -1.29 3.54 -5.91
CA GLU A 36 -1.98 2.46 -6.62
C GLU A 36 -3.01 3.03 -7.61
N GLU A 37 -3.46 2.17 -8.51
CA GLU A 37 -4.30 2.51 -9.67
C GLU A 37 -3.72 3.66 -10.51
N VAL A 38 -2.41 3.66 -10.70
CA VAL A 38 -1.73 4.69 -11.48
C VAL A 38 -1.81 4.35 -12.97
N THR A 39 -2.33 5.27 -13.79
CA THR A 39 -2.23 5.20 -15.25
C THR A 39 -0.95 5.86 -15.74
N ARG A 40 -0.53 5.59 -16.99
CA ARG A 40 0.61 6.29 -17.61
C ARG A 40 0.47 7.80 -17.49
N SER A 41 -0.66 8.34 -17.92
CA SER A 41 -0.87 9.80 -17.88
C SER A 41 -0.92 10.39 -16.47
N ALA A 42 -1.34 9.61 -15.47
CA ALA A 42 -1.30 10.04 -14.08
C ALA A 42 0.16 10.08 -13.58
N TYR A 43 0.95 9.04 -13.90
CA TYR A 43 2.37 8.98 -13.56
C TYR A 43 3.17 10.14 -14.15
N ASP A 44 3.01 10.41 -15.46
CA ASP A 44 3.70 11.50 -16.15
C ASP A 44 3.39 12.86 -15.48
N ARG A 45 2.12 13.14 -15.17
CA ARG A 45 1.73 14.36 -14.45
C ARG A 45 2.27 14.45 -13.03
N LEU A 46 2.45 13.32 -12.34
CA LEU A 46 3.02 13.30 -10.98
C LEU A 46 4.53 13.54 -11.02
N THR A 47 5.25 12.96 -11.98
CA THR A 47 6.69 13.17 -12.15
C THR A 47 7.00 14.59 -12.60
N GLU A 48 6.20 15.19 -13.47
CA GLU A 48 6.29 16.62 -13.80
C GLU A 48 6.09 17.52 -12.57
N PHE A 49 5.20 17.12 -11.67
CA PHE A 49 4.91 17.91 -10.47
C PHE A 49 5.95 17.74 -9.36
N PHE A 50 6.61 16.58 -9.28
CA PHE A 50 7.71 16.29 -8.37
C PHE A 50 9.01 15.99 -9.13
N PRO A 51 9.56 16.93 -9.90
CA PRO A 51 10.64 16.66 -10.86
C PRO A 51 11.96 16.23 -10.20
N LEU A 52 12.14 16.51 -8.92
CA LEU A 52 13.34 16.13 -8.16
C LEU A 52 13.17 14.83 -7.38
N ALA A 53 12.00 14.20 -7.43
CA ALA A 53 11.75 12.94 -6.75
C ALA A 53 12.17 11.76 -7.63
N PRO A 54 13.18 10.97 -7.27
CA PRO A 54 13.39 9.68 -7.90
C PRO A 54 12.09 8.88 -7.88
N SER A 55 11.72 8.31 -9.02
CA SER A 55 10.44 7.64 -9.16
C SER A 55 10.56 6.38 -10.01
N CYS A 56 9.67 5.43 -9.79
CA CYS A 56 9.54 4.23 -10.60
C CYS A 56 8.07 3.84 -10.76
N PHE A 57 7.76 3.20 -11.87
CA PHE A 57 6.42 2.81 -12.24
C PHE A 57 6.40 1.38 -12.78
N SER A 58 5.54 0.54 -12.25
CA SER A 58 5.48 -0.86 -12.61
C SER A 58 5.18 -1.12 -14.09
N LEU A 59 4.41 -0.24 -14.74
CA LEU A 59 4.13 -0.36 -16.17
C LEU A 59 5.32 0.00 -17.08
N ASP A 60 6.39 0.60 -16.56
CA ASP A 60 7.65 0.75 -17.31
C ASP A 60 8.39 -0.57 -17.43
N MET A 61 8.19 -1.47 -16.47
CA MET A 61 8.84 -2.77 -16.43
C MET A 61 8.03 -3.85 -17.13
N ARG A 62 6.69 -3.79 -17.06
CA ARG A 62 5.78 -4.73 -17.71
C ARG A 62 4.46 -4.05 -18.08
N MET A 63 4.25 -3.89 -19.37
CA MET A 63 2.94 -3.51 -19.91
C MET A 63 2.07 -4.74 -20.10
N PRO A 64 0.78 -4.71 -19.69
CA PRO A 64 -0.17 -5.77 -20.04
C PRO A 64 -0.31 -5.90 -21.55
N GLY A 65 -0.45 -7.14 -22.04
CA GLY A 65 -0.72 -7.39 -23.45
C GLY A 65 -2.09 -6.81 -23.87
N HIS A 66 -2.26 -6.51 -25.15
CA HIS A 66 -3.49 -5.93 -25.70
C HIS A 66 -4.75 -6.76 -25.35
N HIS A 67 -4.62 -8.09 -25.36
CA HIS A 67 -5.68 -9.04 -25.02
C HIS A 67 -5.98 -9.15 -23.52
N GLU A 68 -5.13 -8.58 -22.65
CA GLU A 68 -5.31 -8.66 -21.20
C GLU A 68 -6.32 -7.64 -20.65
N GLY A 69 -6.81 -6.76 -21.52
CA GLY A 69 -7.87 -5.80 -21.20
C GLY A 69 -7.41 -4.50 -20.56
N ARG A 70 -8.22 -3.47 -20.68
CA ARG A 70 -7.92 -2.10 -20.17
C ARG A 70 -7.78 -2.02 -18.66
N GLU A 71 -8.48 -2.90 -17.93
CA GLU A 71 -8.42 -2.93 -16.45
C GLU A 71 -7.04 -3.31 -15.92
N ARG A 72 -6.17 -3.87 -16.76
CA ARG A 72 -4.78 -4.16 -16.42
C ARG A 72 -3.82 -3.02 -16.73
N ALA A 73 -4.23 -2.00 -17.48
CA ALA A 73 -3.41 -0.82 -17.79
C ALA A 73 -3.33 0.19 -16.63
N ILE A 74 -3.32 -0.32 -15.40
CA ILE A 74 -3.08 0.42 -14.16
C ILE A 74 -1.96 -0.26 -13.38
N GLY A 75 -1.07 0.55 -12.86
CA GLY A 75 0.10 0.07 -12.14
C GLY A 75 0.23 0.64 -10.73
N VAL A 76 1.37 0.36 -10.16
CA VAL A 76 1.85 0.93 -8.89
C VAL A 76 3.03 1.84 -9.18
N ALA A 77 3.06 3.01 -8.54
CA ALA A 77 4.19 3.93 -8.63
C ALA A 77 4.77 4.21 -7.24
N VAL A 78 6.10 4.34 -7.18
CA VAL A 78 6.80 4.82 -5.99
C VAL A 78 7.57 6.07 -6.35
N LEU A 79 7.35 7.16 -5.58
CA LEU A 79 8.15 8.39 -5.66
C LEU A 79 8.88 8.57 -4.31
N ALA A 80 10.18 8.80 -4.35
CA ALA A 80 11.05 8.83 -3.18
C ALA A 80 11.68 10.21 -3.01
N LEU A 81 10.98 11.12 -2.33
CA LEU A 81 11.46 12.48 -2.10
C LEU A 81 12.59 12.47 -1.06
N GLY A 82 13.75 12.98 -1.46
CA GLY A 82 14.95 13.04 -0.63
C GLY A 82 15.64 11.68 -0.38
N LEU A 83 15.32 10.65 -1.15
CA LEU A 83 15.90 9.31 -1.06
C LEU A 83 16.23 8.79 -2.48
N PRO A 84 17.45 8.32 -2.76
CA PRO A 84 17.77 7.69 -4.05
C PRO A 84 17.15 6.29 -4.15
N ILE A 85 16.68 5.92 -5.34
CA ILE A 85 16.31 4.54 -5.69
C ILE A 85 17.60 3.79 -6.05
N VAL A 86 17.86 2.67 -5.38
CA VAL A 86 19.05 1.83 -5.59
C VAL A 86 18.73 0.65 -6.51
N THR A 87 17.64 -0.07 -6.23
CA THR A 87 17.13 -1.16 -7.07
C THR A 87 15.61 -1.17 -7.07
N LEU A 88 15.04 -1.70 -8.13
CA LEU A 88 13.61 -1.92 -8.27
C LEU A 88 13.33 -3.22 -9.04
N GLU A 89 12.24 -3.88 -8.69
CA GLU A 89 11.80 -5.11 -9.34
C GLU A 89 10.27 -5.27 -9.21
N LEU A 90 9.67 -6.04 -10.10
CA LEU A 90 8.31 -6.54 -9.96
C LEU A 90 8.31 -7.83 -9.12
N ILE A 91 7.16 -8.20 -8.59
CA ILE A 91 6.95 -9.55 -8.08
C ILE A 91 6.53 -10.42 -9.26
N ASP A 92 7.50 -10.96 -10.00
CA ASP A 92 7.26 -11.68 -11.28
C ASP A 92 6.35 -12.90 -11.13
N ARG A 93 6.32 -13.52 -9.94
CA ARG A 93 5.42 -14.65 -9.64
C ARG A 93 3.98 -14.22 -9.37
N ALA A 94 3.70 -12.94 -9.17
CA ALA A 94 2.34 -12.47 -9.00
C ALA A 94 1.54 -12.68 -10.30
N LEU A 95 0.25 -12.98 -10.18
CA LEU A 95 -0.62 -13.07 -11.36
C LEU A 95 -0.74 -11.75 -12.11
N PHE A 96 -0.49 -10.65 -11.42
CA PHE A 96 -0.51 -9.28 -11.94
C PHE A 96 0.78 -8.57 -11.51
N PRO A 97 1.96 -8.92 -12.09
CA PRO A 97 3.22 -8.30 -11.71
C PRO A 97 3.20 -6.77 -11.86
N GLU A 98 2.51 -6.25 -12.88
CA GLU A 98 2.33 -4.82 -13.12
C GLU A 98 1.60 -4.08 -11.98
N ARG A 99 0.99 -4.79 -11.04
CA ARG A 99 0.37 -4.22 -9.83
C ARG A 99 1.24 -4.38 -8.59
N THR A 100 2.52 -4.58 -8.79
CA THR A 100 3.50 -4.76 -7.69
C THR A 100 4.76 -3.96 -7.97
N LEU A 101 5.42 -3.49 -6.92
CA LEU A 101 6.77 -2.93 -6.95
C LEU A 101 7.51 -3.28 -5.66
N SER A 102 8.75 -3.73 -5.78
CA SER A 102 9.69 -3.85 -4.68
C SER A 102 10.86 -2.92 -4.95
N VAL A 103 11.07 -1.95 -4.07
CA VAL A 103 12.05 -0.88 -4.25
C VAL A 103 13.02 -0.85 -3.08
N LEU A 104 14.31 -0.82 -3.36
CA LEU A 104 15.34 -0.54 -2.38
C LEU A 104 15.74 0.93 -2.49
N LEU A 105 15.56 1.67 -1.42
CA LEU A 105 15.97 3.06 -1.29
C LEU A 105 17.23 3.17 -0.47
N GLY A 106 18.09 4.12 -0.83
CA GLY A 106 19.23 4.56 -0.04
C GLY A 106 18.88 5.74 0.86
N GLY A 107 19.87 6.28 1.53
CA GLY A 107 19.73 7.54 2.26
C GLY A 107 20.21 7.47 3.71
N PRO A 108 19.86 8.48 4.51
CA PRO A 108 20.43 8.69 5.85
C PRO A 108 19.98 7.66 6.89
N PHE A 109 18.98 6.86 6.56
CA PHE A 109 18.44 5.79 7.42
C PHE A 109 19.06 4.42 7.14
N GLY A 110 20.11 4.36 6.28
CA GLY A 110 20.57 3.13 5.66
C GLY A 110 19.58 2.60 4.61
N PRO A 111 19.78 1.37 4.12
CA PRO A 111 18.89 0.78 3.12
C PRO A 111 17.44 0.65 3.64
N ILE A 112 16.47 1.03 2.81
CA ILE A 112 15.04 0.90 3.11
C ILE A 112 14.39 0.08 2.00
N ARG A 113 13.88 -1.11 2.33
CA ARG A 113 13.11 -1.94 1.40
C ARG A 113 11.62 -1.66 1.54
N VAL A 114 11.02 -1.23 0.45
CA VAL A 114 9.57 -0.97 0.34
C VAL A 114 8.97 -1.93 -0.67
N VAL A 115 7.88 -2.59 -0.30
CA VAL A 115 7.03 -3.31 -1.24
C VAL A 115 5.68 -2.60 -1.32
N ALA A 116 5.25 -2.27 -2.52
CA ALA A 116 3.94 -1.68 -2.79
C ALA A 116 3.16 -2.57 -3.76
N PHE A 117 1.87 -2.80 -3.50
CA PHE A 117 1.02 -3.56 -4.42
C PHE A 117 -0.44 -3.15 -4.33
N HIS A 118 -1.16 -3.32 -5.44
CA HIS A 118 -2.61 -3.19 -5.53
C HIS A 118 -3.26 -4.57 -5.70
N SER A 119 -4.07 -4.96 -4.74
CA SER A 119 -4.78 -6.24 -4.78
C SER A 119 -5.94 -6.22 -5.78
N LEU A 120 -6.30 -7.40 -6.25
CA LEU A 120 -7.45 -7.60 -7.12
C LEU A 120 -8.77 -7.43 -6.34
N THR A 121 -9.81 -6.92 -7.02
CA THR A 121 -11.16 -6.91 -6.47
C THR A 121 -11.74 -8.31 -6.40
N GLY A 122 -12.50 -8.62 -5.34
CA GLY A 122 -13.09 -9.95 -5.19
C GLY A 122 -14.17 -10.28 -6.22
N SER A 123 -14.97 -9.29 -6.62
CA SER A 123 -16.07 -9.46 -7.58
C SER A 123 -15.62 -9.74 -9.01
N GLY A 124 -14.47 -9.18 -9.41
CA GLY A 124 -13.98 -9.33 -10.79
C GLY A 124 -13.04 -10.50 -11.00
N TYR A 125 -12.33 -10.92 -9.95
CA TYR A 125 -11.18 -11.82 -10.12
C TYR A 125 -11.27 -13.13 -9.33
N LEU A 126 -12.26 -13.30 -8.44
CA LEU A 126 -12.54 -14.54 -7.71
C LEU A 126 -11.26 -15.28 -7.22
N LYS A 127 -11.01 -16.48 -7.76
CA LYS A 127 -9.85 -17.31 -7.41
C LYS A 127 -8.50 -16.64 -7.70
N ALA A 128 -8.43 -15.80 -8.74
CA ALA A 128 -7.19 -15.09 -9.07
C ALA A 128 -6.75 -14.16 -7.94
N LYS A 129 -7.69 -13.53 -7.20
CA LYS A 129 -7.38 -12.72 -6.02
C LYS A 129 -6.64 -13.54 -4.97
N SER A 130 -7.17 -14.71 -4.61
CA SER A 130 -6.54 -15.61 -3.62
C SER A 130 -5.16 -16.07 -4.06
N SER A 131 -5.01 -16.50 -5.33
CA SER A 131 -3.72 -16.93 -5.88
C SER A 131 -2.70 -15.79 -5.93
N ASN A 132 -3.12 -14.57 -6.27
CA ASN A 132 -2.26 -13.39 -6.27
C ASN A 132 -1.72 -13.09 -4.86
N PHE A 133 -2.57 -13.16 -3.81
CA PHE A 133 -2.12 -13.01 -2.43
C PHE A 133 -1.11 -14.09 -2.02
N ALA A 134 -1.31 -15.35 -2.45
CA ALA A 134 -0.37 -16.42 -2.16
C ALA A 134 1.00 -16.18 -2.78
N SER A 135 1.04 -15.74 -4.05
CA SER A 135 2.29 -15.43 -4.76
C SER A 135 3.02 -14.23 -4.16
N ILE A 136 2.28 -13.18 -3.76
CA ILE A 136 2.88 -12.04 -3.06
C ILE A 136 3.41 -12.47 -1.69
N ALA A 137 2.69 -13.31 -0.94
CA ALA A 137 3.13 -13.82 0.34
C ALA A 137 4.43 -14.64 0.23
N ASP A 138 4.55 -15.50 -0.80
CA ASP A 138 5.79 -16.25 -1.09
C ASP A 138 6.98 -15.31 -1.29
N TYR A 139 6.82 -14.23 -2.05
CA TYR A 139 7.86 -13.22 -2.21
C TYR A 139 8.20 -12.50 -0.90
N LEU A 140 7.20 -12.11 -0.11
CA LEU A 140 7.42 -11.43 1.17
C LEU A 140 8.14 -12.33 2.18
N GLU A 141 7.90 -13.65 2.15
CA GLU A 141 8.58 -14.62 3.00
C GLU A 141 10.08 -14.69 2.68
N GLN A 142 10.45 -14.61 1.40
CA GLN A 142 11.85 -14.58 0.96
C GLN A 142 12.56 -13.29 1.42
N LEU A 143 11.87 -12.14 1.41
CA LEU A 143 12.41 -10.87 1.90
C LEU A 143 12.50 -10.76 3.42
N ARG A 144 11.67 -11.46 4.13
CA ARG A 144 11.42 -11.51 5.57
C ARG A 144 12.16 -10.49 6.46
N ALA A 145 13.49 -10.69 6.66
CA ALA A 145 14.29 -9.82 7.54
C ALA A 145 14.71 -8.49 6.90
N LYS A 146 14.54 -8.32 5.58
CA LYS A 146 15.02 -7.17 4.82
C LYS A 146 13.89 -6.18 4.47
N LEU A 147 12.65 -6.48 4.83
CA LEU A 147 11.49 -5.66 4.50
C LEU A 147 11.26 -4.60 5.57
N ASP A 148 11.25 -3.33 5.18
CA ASP A 148 10.99 -2.19 6.05
C ASP A 148 9.53 -1.77 6.02
N PHE A 149 8.95 -1.63 4.82
CA PHE A 149 7.57 -1.19 4.63
C PHE A 149 6.83 -2.04 3.60
N LEU A 150 5.54 -2.24 3.87
CA LEU A 150 4.59 -2.85 2.94
C LEU A 150 3.40 -1.91 2.83
N CYS A 151 3.14 -1.40 1.63
CA CYS A 151 2.11 -0.42 1.31
C CYS A 151 1.13 -1.03 0.30
N PHE A 152 -0.16 -1.01 0.59
CA PHE A 152 -1.09 -1.64 -0.35
C PHE A 152 -2.55 -1.27 -0.12
N ASP A 153 -3.32 -1.26 -1.20
CA ASP A 153 -4.75 -1.48 -1.19
C ASP A 153 -5.01 -3.00 -1.29
N GLY A 154 -5.51 -3.57 -0.20
CA GLY A 154 -5.80 -5.01 -0.11
C GLY A 154 -7.15 -5.40 -0.67
N ASN A 155 -8.08 -4.45 -0.86
CA ASN A 155 -9.48 -4.75 -1.12
C ASN A 155 -10.06 -5.77 -0.11
N GLU A 156 -9.53 -5.78 1.10
CA GLU A 156 -9.80 -6.63 2.27
C GLU A 156 -9.51 -5.83 3.56
N PRO A 157 -10.08 -6.23 4.69
CA PRO A 157 -10.96 -7.34 4.99
C PRO A 157 -12.46 -7.00 4.90
N ASN A 158 -13.34 -7.99 5.13
CA ASN A 158 -14.76 -7.74 5.35
C ASN A 158 -15.05 -7.14 6.73
N GLU A 159 -14.32 -7.62 7.76
CA GLU A 159 -14.38 -7.05 9.12
C GLU A 159 -12.96 -6.79 9.59
N ASP A 160 -12.71 -5.56 10.04
CA ASP A 160 -11.40 -5.12 10.50
C ASP A 160 -11.23 -5.34 12.01
N SER A 161 -10.00 -5.49 12.48
CA SER A 161 -9.73 -5.62 13.90
C SER A 161 -8.28 -5.29 14.26
N SER A 162 -8.08 -4.72 15.45
CA SER A 162 -6.75 -4.57 16.05
C SER A 162 -6.14 -5.91 16.51
N LYS A 163 -6.92 -6.97 16.54
CA LYS A 163 -6.52 -8.35 16.85
C LYS A 163 -6.57 -9.16 15.57
N VAL A 164 -5.42 -9.58 15.07
CA VAL A 164 -5.29 -10.26 13.76
C VAL A 164 -6.13 -11.54 13.67
N GLU A 165 -6.40 -12.21 14.80
CA GLU A 165 -7.24 -13.41 14.90
C GLU A 165 -8.73 -13.12 14.69
N LYS A 166 -9.14 -11.85 14.82
CA LYS A 166 -10.53 -11.40 14.67
C LYS A 166 -10.81 -10.79 13.29
N ILE A 167 -9.81 -10.66 12.45
CA ILE A 167 -9.98 -10.13 11.08
C ILE A 167 -10.76 -11.16 10.25
N VAL A 168 -11.86 -10.73 9.62
CA VAL A 168 -12.68 -11.61 8.77
C VAL A 168 -12.40 -11.28 7.29
N PHE A 169 -11.81 -12.24 6.59
CA PHE A 169 -11.53 -12.13 5.15
C PHE A 169 -12.69 -12.70 4.32
N SER A 170 -12.89 -12.11 3.13
CA SER A 170 -13.86 -12.62 2.18
C SER A 170 -13.44 -14.00 1.65
N SER A 171 -14.41 -14.79 1.17
CA SER A 171 -14.12 -16.11 0.60
C SER A 171 -13.56 -16.05 -0.81
N HIS A 172 -14.02 -15.14 -1.65
CA HIS A 172 -13.60 -14.91 -3.06
C HIS A 172 -13.06 -16.16 -3.78
N GLY A 173 -13.74 -17.32 -3.62
CA GLY A 173 -13.33 -18.57 -4.22
C GLY A 173 -12.24 -19.36 -3.47
N ASP A 174 -11.73 -18.83 -2.37
CA ASP A 174 -10.81 -19.54 -1.49
C ASP A 174 -11.61 -20.48 -0.56
N ARG A 175 -11.58 -21.79 -0.86
CA ARG A 175 -12.25 -22.84 -0.08
C ARG A 175 -11.36 -23.45 1.01
N GLY A 176 -10.10 -23.01 1.09
CA GLY A 176 -9.14 -23.51 2.07
C GLY A 176 -9.46 -23.06 3.50
N ARG A 177 -8.95 -23.79 4.49
CA ARG A 177 -9.02 -23.40 5.90
C ARG A 177 -8.33 -22.06 6.16
N VAL A 178 -7.22 -21.81 5.47
CA VAL A 178 -6.43 -20.57 5.57
C VAL A 178 -6.76 -19.70 4.38
N LYS A 179 -7.37 -18.55 4.63
CA LYS A 179 -7.55 -17.53 3.60
C LYS A 179 -6.18 -16.96 3.20
N LYS A 180 -5.89 -16.86 1.91
CA LYS A 180 -4.55 -16.43 1.43
C LYS A 180 -4.21 -15.00 1.84
N MET A 181 -5.20 -14.13 2.01
CA MET A 181 -5.02 -12.79 2.59
C MET A 181 -4.45 -12.82 4.00
N SER A 182 -4.75 -13.87 4.78
CA SER A 182 -4.22 -14.07 6.13
C SER A 182 -2.70 -14.26 6.18
N LEU A 183 -2.08 -14.66 5.06
CA LEU A 183 -0.63 -14.75 4.91
C LEU A 183 0.06 -13.37 4.88
N ILE A 184 -0.71 -12.30 4.64
CA ILE A 184 -0.19 -10.92 4.61
C ILE A 184 -0.71 -10.11 5.79
N MET A 185 -2.02 -10.19 6.12
CA MET A 185 -2.66 -9.29 7.09
C MET A 185 -3.15 -10.03 8.35
N GLY A 186 -3.25 -11.34 8.32
CA GLY A 186 -3.87 -12.15 9.36
C GLY A 186 -2.89 -12.87 10.28
N PRO A 187 -3.37 -13.85 11.05
CA PRO A 187 -2.59 -14.58 12.03
C PRO A 187 -1.51 -15.48 11.40
N GLN A 188 -1.66 -15.86 10.12
CA GLN A 188 -0.67 -16.67 9.39
C GLN A 188 0.32 -15.85 8.58
N LYS A 189 0.45 -14.55 8.84
CA LYS A 189 1.33 -13.69 8.06
C LYS A 189 2.79 -14.17 8.06
N VAL A 190 3.39 -14.18 6.87
CA VAL A 190 4.72 -14.72 6.60
C VAL A 190 5.86 -13.73 6.86
N HIS A 191 5.54 -12.50 7.22
CA HIS A 191 6.49 -11.43 7.49
C HIS A 191 6.36 -10.88 8.92
N HIS A 192 7.36 -10.11 9.38
CA HIS A 192 7.43 -9.56 10.74
C HIS A 192 6.79 -8.19 10.91
N LEU A 193 6.30 -7.56 9.84
CA LEU A 193 5.78 -6.19 9.88
C LEU A 193 4.55 -6.08 10.77
N LYS A 194 4.36 -4.88 11.33
CA LYS A 194 3.17 -4.49 12.09
C LYS A 194 2.37 -3.46 11.31
N ASP A 195 1.06 -3.55 11.41
CA ASP A 195 0.14 -2.50 10.94
C ASP A 195 0.46 -1.19 11.67
N SER A 196 0.79 -0.14 10.91
CA SER A 196 1.23 1.14 11.45
C SER A 196 0.13 1.85 12.22
N TYR A 197 -1.12 1.78 11.73
CA TYR A 197 -2.24 2.42 12.39
C TYR A 197 -2.58 1.74 13.73
N VAL A 198 -2.61 0.40 13.74
CA VAL A 198 -2.82 -0.37 14.98
C VAL A 198 -1.70 -0.10 16.00
N ALA A 199 -0.44 -0.02 15.53
CA ALA A 199 0.68 0.28 16.40
C ALA A 199 0.59 1.72 16.96
N TYR A 200 0.19 2.69 16.15
CA TYR A 200 -0.04 4.07 16.55
C TYR A 200 -1.17 4.17 17.58
N LEU A 201 -2.35 3.60 17.30
CA LEU A 201 -3.47 3.60 18.26
C LEU A 201 -3.09 3.00 19.62
N LYS A 202 -2.36 1.87 19.62
CA LYS A 202 -1.89 1.24 20.86
C LYS A 202 -0.91 2.11 21.63
N SER A 203 -0.07 2.88 20.96
CA SER A 203 0.93 3.76 21.60
C SER A 203 0.33 5.05 22.16
N THR A 204 -0.80 5.50 21.62
CA THR A 204 -1.47 6.74 22.01
C THR A 204 -2.74 6.55 22.85
N GLY A 205 -3.12 5.28 23.12
CA GLY A 205 -4.38 4.99 23.83
C GLY A 205 -5.63 5.20 22.98
N GLY A 206 -5.50 5.20 21.65
CA GLY A 206 -6.61 5.37 20.72
C GLY A 206 -7.61 4.20 20.76
N ASP A 207 -8.79 4.39 20.17
CA ASP A 207 -9.84 3.39 20.15
C ASP A 207 -9.49 2.21 19.21
N ILE A 208 -9.17 1.08 19.80
CA ILE A 208 -8.82 -0.18 19.13
C ILE A 208 -10.00 -1.17 19.03
N LYS A 209 -11.22 -0.77 19.43
CA LYS A 209 -12.42 -1.64 19.42
C LYS A 209 -13.32 -1.33 18.23
N ARG A 210 -13.07 -0.26 17.51
CA ARG A 210 -13.84 0.21 16.37
C ARG A 210 -13.74 -0.75 15.19
N ASP A 211 -14.80 -0.89 14.38
CA ASP A 211 -14.82 -1.62 13.12
C ASP A 211 -15.52 -0.76 12.04
N PRO A 212 -14.83 -0.39 10.96
CA PRO A 212 -13.38 -0.51 10.79
C PRO A 212 -12.61 0.42 11.73
N LEU A 213 -11.36 0.10 12.04
CA LEU A 213 -10.49 0.94 12.88
C LEU A 213 -10.33 2.33 12.28
N ALA A 214 -10.27 2.42 10.96
CA ALA A 214 -10.29 3.65 10.19
C ALA A 214 -11.14 3.50 8.93
N LEU A 215 -11.67 4.59 8.43
CA LEU A 215 -12.38 4.61 7.15
C LEU A 215 -11.38 4.89 6.03
N SER A 216 -11.16 3.92 5.13
CA SER A 216 -10.41 4.14 3.91
C SER A 216 -11.23 4.03 2.63
N TYR A 217 -12.31 3.25 2.65
CA TYR A 217 -13.19 3.05 1.50
C TYR A 217 -14.64 2.86 1.92
N LYS A 218 -15.60 3.43 1.16
CA LYS A 218 -17.03 3.17 1.34
C LYS A 218 -17.55 2.23 0.27
N LYS A 219 -18.00 1.05 0.70
CA LYS A 219 -18.62 0.05 -0.17
C LYS A 219 -20.13 0.05 0.05
N LYS A 220 -20.89 0.76 -0.82
CA LYS A 220 -22.36 0.91 -0.67
C LYS A 220 -22.73 1.39 0.74
N LEU A 221 -23.21 0.50 1.60
CA LEU A 221 -23.64 0.79 2.97
C LEU A 221 -22.64 0.39 4.05
N ALA A 222 -21.42 0.01 3.67
CA ALA A 222 -20.42 -0.49 4.62
C ALA A 222 -19.12 0.31 4.54
N ASP A 223 -18.68 0.80 5.67
CA ASP A 223 -17.35 1.38 5.84
C ASP A 223 -16.29 0.28 5.85
N ARG A 224 -15.12 0.53 5.23
CA ARG A 224 -14.03 -0.44 5.10
C ARG A 224 -12.68 0.22 5.33
N ARG A 225 -11.71 -0.57 5.81
CA ARG A 225 -10.29 -0.22 5.81
C ARG A 225 -9.56 -1.19 4.90
N TYR A 226 -9.31 -0.79 3.66
CA TYR A 226 -8.66 -1.58 2.61
C TYR A 226 -7.21 -1.19 2.38
N ASP A 227 -6.81 -0.02 2.86
CA ASP A 227 -5.54 0.64 2.60
C ASP A 227 -4.63 0.53 3.82
N TYR A 228 -3.36 0.17 3.60
CA TYR A 228 -2.44 -0.16 4.67
C TYR A 228 -1.02 0.35 4.41
N VAL A 229 -0.39 0.83 5.47
CA VAL A 229 1.06 0.87 5.62
C VAL A 229 1.44 -0.03 6.77
N MET A 230 2.25 -1.04 6.51
CA MET A 230 2.86 -1.88 7.54
C MET A 230 4.35 -1.57 7.64
N HIS A 231 4.93 -1.63 8.83
CA HIS A 231 6.34 -1.28 9.07
C HIS A 231 7.09 -2.36 9.87
N SER A 232 8.41 -2.39 9.69
CA SER A 232 9.31 -3.20 10.52
C SER A 232 9.47 -2.57 11.91
N PRO A 233 8.91 -3.19 12.97
CA PRO A 233 9.03 -2.64 14.32
C PRO A 233 10.44 -2.77 14.91
N ARG A 234 11.35 -3.48 14.24
CA ARG A 234 12.74 -3.62 14.65
C ARG A 234 13.56 -2.37 14.32
N LYS A 235 13.21 -1.68 13.25
CA LYS A 235 13.92 -0.50 12.74
C LYS A 235 13.14 0.79 12.94
N TRP A 236 11.82 0.74 12.86
CA TRP A 236 10.96 1.90 12.82
C TRP A 236 10.01 1.98 14.01
N LYS A 237 9.88 3.17 14.59
CA LYS A 237 8.83 3.53 15.53
C LYS A 237 7.86 4.46 14.82
N VAL A 238 6.60 4.05 14.70
CA VAL A 238 5.54 4.94 14.20
C VAL A 238 5.27 6.05 15.24
N THR A 239 5.25 7.30 14.78
CA THR A 239 5.00 8.48 15.64
C THR A 239 3.68 9.14 15.32
N ASP A 240 3.16 8.97 14.10
CA ASP A 240 1.82 9.39 13.67
C ASP A 240 1.31 8.45 12.59
N CYS A 241 -0.01 8.26 12.51
CA CYS A 241 -0.66 7.53 11.42
C CYS A 241 -2.10 7.99 11.26
N GLN A 242 -2.47 8.43 10.05
CA GLN A 242 -3.74 9.08 9.76
C GLN A 242 -4.40 8.52 8.50
N TYR A 243 -5.75 8.57 8.50
CA TYR A 243 -6.62 8.29 7.35
C TYR A 243 -7.48 9.54 7.08
N PRO A 244 -6.98 10.53 6.31
CA PRO A 244 -7.73 11.76 5.99
C PRO A 244 -8.77 11.50 4.90
N TYR A 245 -9.79 10.68 5.20
CA TYR A 245 -10.79 10.22 4.23
C TYR A 245 -11.50 11.37 3.51
N LYS A 246 -12.01 12.36 4.25
CA LYS A 246 -12.77 13.48 3.66
C LYS A 246 -11.93 14.28 2.66
N GLU A 247 -10.69 14.56 3.01
CA GLU A 247 -9.74 15.30 2.17
C GLU A 247 -9.32 14.47 0.94
N SER A 248 -9.17 13.16 1.11
CA SER A 248 -8.84 12.24 0.02
C SER A 248 -9.97 12.16 -1.02
N ILE A 249 -11.23 12.11 -0.55
CA ILE A 249 -12.41 12.17 -1.43
C ILE A 249 -12.51 13.52 -2.14
N ALA A 250 -12.27 14.62 -1.42
CA ALA A 250 -12.24 15.96 -2.02
C ALA A 250 -11.13 16.10 -3.08
N ALA A 251 -10.06 15.31 -2.96
CA ALA A 251 -9.00 15.23 -3.96
C ALA A 251 -9.30 14.28 -5.13
N HIS A 252 -10.52 13.76 -5.25
CA HIS A 252 -11.06 12.92 -6.32
C HIS A 252 -10.57 11.47 -6.33
N SER A 253 -10.09 10.94 -5.20
CA SER A 253 -10.02 9.51 -4.99
C SER A 253 -11.29 8.99 -4.30
N ASP A 254 -11.59 7.69 -4.40
CA ASP A 254 -12.60 7.00 -3.60
C ASP A 254 -11.99 6.24 -2.41
N HIS A 255 -10.65 6.29 -2.29
CA HIS A 255 -9.90 5.77 -1.16
C HIS A 255 -9.28 6.89 -0.32
N SER A 256 -9.17 6.66 0.99
CA SER A 256 -8.33 7.48 1.86
C SER A 256 -6.86 7.21 1.60
N ALA A 257 -6.05 8.24 1.60
CA ALA A 257 -4.62 8.05 1.82
C ALA A 257 -4.35 7.50 3.23
N VAL A 258 -3.27 6.71 3.38
CA VAL A 258 -2.67 6.38 4.68
C VAL A 258 -1.37 7.17 4.80
N ILE A 259 -1.29 8.05 5.79
CA ILE A 259 -0.12 8.90 6.03
C ILE A 259 0.49 8.50 7.35
N ALA A 260 1.73 8.02 7.35
CA ALA A 260 2.40 7.57 8.55
C ALA A 260 3.81 8.17 8.69
N ASP A 261 4.13 8.65 9.88
CA ASP A 261 5.42 9.21 10.25
C ASP A 261 6.21 8.24 11.13
N TYR A 262 7.50 8.15 10.89
CA TYR A 262 8.39 7.22 11.56
C TYR A 262 9.68 7.87 12.03
N GLU A 263 10.23 7.32 13.11
CA GLU A 263 11.59 7.58 13.59
C GLU A 263 12.37 6.26 13.65
N LEU A 264 13.69 6.31 13.42
CA LEU A 264 14.56 5.18 13.70
C LEU A 264 14.51 4.84 15.20
N ARG A 265 14.59 3.54 15.49
CA ARG A 265 14.76 3.04 16.86
C ARG A 265 16.21 3.05 17.32
#